data_586f56e210e7f1cd3d4950f68554d929
#
_entry.id   586f56e210e7f1cd3d4950f68554d929
#
_cell.length_a   1.000
_cell.length_b   1.000
_cell.length_c   1.000
_cell.angle_alpha   90.00
_cell.angle_beta   90.00
_cell.angle_gamma   90.00
#
_symmetry.space_group_name_H-M   'P 1'
#
loop_
_entity.id
_entity.type
_entity.pdbx_description
1 polymer ?
#
loop_
_entity_poly.entity_id
_entity_poly.type
_entity_poly.pdbx_seq_one_letter_code
_entity_poly.pdbx_strand_id
1 'polypeptide(L)'
;MLIKILGPGCVKCEEAQRVVSAAVLESGNFATVEKVKDFKEMLVLGVMSTPAVAIDGTVMCTGRIPSKQEVMEWMATIETTPGD
;
A
#
# COMPACT_ATOMS: atom_id res chain seq x y z
N MET A 1 -7.78 8.82 0.07
CA MET A 1 -6.75 7.88 0.56
C MET A 1 -5.79 7.57 -0.58
N LEU A 2 -4.53 7.70 -0.34
CA LEU A 2 -3.49 7.38 -1.33
C LEU A 2 -2.71 6.16 -0.87
N ILE A 3 -2.76 5.10 -1.68
CA ILE A 3 -2.04 3.86 -1.39
C ILE A 3 -0.89 3.74 -2.37
N LYS A 4 0.33 3.66 -1.85
CA LYS A 4 1.53 3.52 -2.67
C LYS A 4 2.07 2.11 -2.57
N ILE A 5 2.36 1.52 -3.73
CA ILE A 5 3.05 0.23 -3.82
C ILE A 5 4.49 0.55 -4.21
N LEU A 6 5.40 0.33 -3.27
CA LEU A 6 6.80 0.70 -3.44
C LEU A 6 7.62 -0.51 -3.85
N GLY A 7 8.33 -0.40 -4.96
CA GLY A 7 9.19 -1.47 -5.43
C GLY A 7 9.63 -1.26 -6.87
N PRO A 8 10.65 -2.01 -7.31
CA PRO A 8 11.24 -1.82 -8.65
C PRO A 8 10.40 -2.37 -9.80
N GLY A 9 9.20 -2.89 -9.54
CA GLY A 9 8.34 -3.41 -10.58
C GLY A 9 8.52 -4.91 -10.84
N CYS A 10 8.97 -5.65 -9.84
CA CYS A 10 9.11 -7.11 -9.94
C CYS A 10 7.74 -7.79 -9.86
N VAL A 11 7.72 -9.10 -10.09
CA VAL A 11 6.49 -9.89 -10.07
C VAL A 11 5.75 -9.74 -8.75
N LYS A 12 6.46 -9.75 -7.63
CA LYS A 12 5.86 -9.58 -6.31
C LYS A 12 5.25 -8.19 -6.13
N CYS A 13 5.88 -7.17 -6.69
CA CYS A 13 5.34 -5.81 -6.65
C CYS A 13 4.04 -5.73 -7.44
N GLU A 14 3.97 -6.39 -8.58
CA GLU A 14 2.76 -6.44 -9.39
C GLU A 14 1.64 -7.19 -8.67
N GLU A 15 1.96 -8.29 -8.00
CA GLU A 15 0.98 -9.02 -7.20
C GLU A 15 0.46 -8.19 -6.04
N ALA A 16 1.34 -7.48 -5.35
CA ALA A 16 0.94 -6.58 -4.28
C ALA A 16 -0.04 -5.54 -4.80
N GLN A 17 0.21 -4.99 -5.98
CA GLN A 17 -0.69 -4.04 -6.59
C GLN A 17 -2.05 -4.65 -6.90
N ARG A 18 -2.09 -5.87 -7.41
CA ARG A 18 -3.35 -6.57 -7.69
C ARG A 18 -4.16 -6.77 -6.43
N VAL A 19 -3.51 -7.21 -5.36
CA VAL A 19 -4.16 -7.44 -4.08
C VAL A 19 -4.74 -6.14 -3.54
N VAL A 20 -3.96 -5.07 -3.57
CA VAL A 20 -4.41 -3.76 -3.09
C VAL A 20 -5.57 -3.24 -3.93
N SER A 21 -5.47 -3.35 -5.25
CA SER A 21 -6.54 -2.91 -6.14
C SER A 21 -7.83 -3.67 -5.92
N ALA A 22 -7.74 -4.99 -5.70
CA ALA A 22 -8.90 -5.82 -5.40
C ALA A 22 -9.54 -5.41 -4.08
N ALA A 23 -8.72 -5.13 -3.07
CA ALA A 23 -9.20 -4.67 -1.77
C ALA A 23 -9.94 -3.34 -1.88
N VAL A 24 -9.40 -2.41 -2.65
CA VAL A 24 -10.02 -1.10 -2.88
C VAL A 24 -11.39 -1.26 -3.53
N LEU A 25 -11.48 -2.07 -4.56
CA LEU A 25 -12.75 -2.33 -5.26
C LEU A 25 -13.77 -2.96 -4.32
N GLU A 26 -13.35 -3.94 -3.55
CA GLU A 26 -14.25 -4.66 -2.64
C GLU A 26 -14.71 -3.81 -1.47
N SER A 27 -13.84 -2.92 -0.99
CA SER A 27 -14.18 -2.05 0.14
C SER A 27 -15.19 -0.97 -0.23
N GLY A 28 -15.28 -0.61 -1.51
CA GLY A 28 -16.12 0.49 -1.96
C GLY A 28 -15.61 1.87 -1.57
N ASN A 29 -14.43 1.96 -1.02
CA ASN A 29 -13.85 3.22 -0.58
C ASN A 29 -13.12 3.94 -1.72
N PHE A 30 -13.05 5.26 -1.61
CA PHE A 30 -12.26 6.06 -2.53
C PHE A 30 -10.79 5.96 -2.16
N ALA A 31 -10.01 5.34 -3.02
CA ALA A 31 -8.57 5.26 -2.84
C ALA A 31 -7.88 5.28 -4.19
N THR A 32 -6.76 5.97 -4.25
CA THR A 32 -5.89 6.00 -5.42
C THR A 32 -4.73 5.04 -5.16
N VAL A 33 -4.48 4.13 -6.09
CA VAL A 33 -3.37 3.20 -6.00
C VAL A 33 -2.28 3.66 -6.95
N GLU A 34 -1.09 3.89 -6.42
CA GLU A 34 0.03 4.42 -7.18
C GLU A 34 1.26 3.52 -7.03
N LYS A 35 1.94 3.25 -8.13
CA LYS A 35 3.21 2.53 -8.11
C LYS A 35 4.35 3.51 -7.91
N VAL A 36 5.26 3.20 -7.01
CA VAL A 36 6.44 4.02 -6.76
C VAL A 36 7.68 3.17 -6.99
N LYS A 37 8.49 3.56 -7.97
CA LYS A 37 9.74 2.88 -8.32
C LYS A 37 10.96 3.67 -7.89
N ASP A 38 10.77 4.85 -7.35
CA ASP A 38 11.86 5.74 -6.97
C ASP A 38 12.46 5.32 -5.64
N PHE A 39 13.73 4.95 -5.66
CA PHE A 39 14.46 4.56 -4.46
C PHE A 39 14.57 5.69 -3.43
N LYS A 40 14.62 6.93 -3.88
CA LYS A 40 14.69 8.07 -2.97
C LYS A 40 13.46 8.15 -2.10
N GLU A 41 12.28 7.94 -2.69
CA GLU A 41 11.04 7.96 -1.95
C GLU A 41 10.98 6.80 -0.96
N MET A 42 11.47 5.63 -1.37
CA MET A 42 11.55 4.47 -0.48
C MET A 42 12.45 4.76 0.73
N LEU A 43 13.58 5.40 0.50
CA LEU A 43 14.49 5.77 1.59
C LEU A 43 13.86 6.77 2.55
N VAL A 44 13.15 7.76 2.02
CA VAL A 44 12.46 8.76 2.84
C VAL A 44 11.42 8.10 3.74
N LEU A 45 10.73 7.08 3.24
CA LEU A 45 9.74 6.35 4.02
C LEU A 45 10.35 5.27 4.92
N GLY A 46 11.66 5.04 4.82
CA GLY A 46 12.33 4.02 5.60
C GLY A 46 12.12 2.59 5.09
N VAL A 47 11.75 2.45 3.83
CA VAL A 47 11.51 1.14 3.22
C VAL A 47 12.84 0.52 2.80
N MET A 48 13.15 -0.64 3.36
CA MET A 48 14.39 -1.37 3.06
C MET A 48 14.14 -2.68 2.33
N SER A 49 12.92 -3.15 2.30
CA SER A 49 12.54 -4.38 1.60
C SER A 49 11.31 -4.13 0.74
N THR A 50 11.26 -4.74 -0.43
CA THR A 50 10.16 -4.58 -1.37
C THR A 50 9.53 -5.93 -1.69
N PRO A 51 8.24 -5.98 -2.04
CA PRO A 51 7.33 -4.83 -2.15
C PRO A 51 6.93 -4.27 -0.79
N ALA A 52 6.61 -3.00 -0.76
CA ALA A 52 6.10 -2.35 0.44
C ALA A 52 4.79 -1.63 0.10
N VAL A 53 3.92 -1.50 1.09
CA VAL A 53 2.65 -0.79 0.93
C VAL A 53 2.59 0.34 1.94
N ALA A 54 2.31 1.53 1.46
CA ALA A 54 2.15 2.72 2.31
C ALA A 54 0.77 3.32 2.04
N ILE A 55 0.09 3.72 3.10
CA ILE A 55 -1.22 4.36 3.00
C ILE A 55 -1.13 5.73 3.66
N ASP A 56 -1.40 6.76 2.88
CA ASP A 56 -1.33 8.16 3.32
C ASP A 56 -0.01 8.50 4.04
N GLY A 57 1.09 7.99 3.49
CA GLY A 57 2.42 8.25 4.02
C GLY A 57 2.88 7.33 5.13
N THR A 58 2.03 6.41 5.58
CA THR A 58 2.38 5.43 6.61
C THR A 58 2.66 4.08 5.99
N VAL A 59 3.86 3.54 6.22
CA VAL A 59 4.24 2.23 5.71
C VAL A 59 3.52 1.15 6.52
N MET A 60 2.72 0.34 5.85
CA MET A 60 1.91 -0.69 6.48
C MET A 60 2.58 -2.06 6.48
N CYS A 61 3.32 -2.39 5.44
CA CYS A 61 4.11 -3.62 5.40
C CYS A 61 5.29 -3.47 4.45
N THR A 62 6.33 -4.28 4.66
CA THR A 62 7.51 -4.31 3.81
C THR A 62 7.95 -5.75 3.59
N GLY A 63 8.52 -6.01 2.41
CA GLY A 63 9.15 -7.28 2.11
C GLY A 63 8.21 -8.45 1.91
N ARG A 64 6.92 -8.19 1.77
CA ARG A 64 5.94 -9.24 1.53
C ARG A 64 4.72 -8.72 0.79
N ILE A 65 3.96 -9.63 0.22
CA ILE A 65 2.68 -9.31 -0.42
C ILE A 65 1.60 -9.36 0.66
N PRO A 66 0.86 -8.26 0.89
CA PRO A 66 -0.21 -8.30 1.88
C PRO A 66 -1.39 -9.12 1.38
N SER A 67 -2.20 -9.62 2.29
CA SER A 67 -3.46 -10.24 1.90
C SER A 67 -4.51 -9.16 1.66
N LYS A 68 -5.52 -9.52 0.87
CA LYS A 68 -6.64 -8.60 0.61
C LYS A 68 -7.32 -8.18 1.92
N GLN A 69 -7.51 -9.13 2.83
CA GLN A 69 -8.13 -8.86 4.12
C GLN A 69 -7.29 -7.88 4.95
N GLU A 70 -5.97 -8.04 4.97
CA GLU A 70 -5.10 -7.10 5.66
C GLU A 70 -5.27 -5.68 5.13
N VAL A 71 -5.25 -5.54 3.81
CA VAL A 71 -5.40 -4.23 3.18
C VAL A 71 -6.75 -3.61 3.54
N MET A 72 -7.82 -4.39 3.50
CA MET A 72 -9.14 -3.92 3.86
C MET A 72 -9.21 -3.46 5.32
N GLU A 73 -8.57 -4.19 6.22
CA GLU A 73 -8.49 -3.82 7.63
C GLU A 73 -7.71 -2.53 7.83
N TRP A 74 -6.59 -2.36 7.13
CA TRP A 74 -5.82 -1.12 7.18
C TRP A 74 -6.63 0.06 6.71
N MET A 75 -7.34 -0.08 5.60
CA MET A 75 -8.19 0.97 5.06
C MET A 75 -9.28 1.36 6.04
N ALA A 76 -9.94 0.37 6.63
CA ALA A 76 -11.00 0.61 7.60
C ALA A 76 -10.47 1.33 8.85
N THR A 77 -9.29 0.93 9.34
CA THR A 77 -8.68 1.55 10.51
C THR A 77 -8.32 3.01 10.24
N ILE A 78 -7.71 3.28 9.08
CA ILE A 78 -7.31 4.64 8.72
C ILE A 78 -8.54 5.53 8.50
N GLU A 79 -9.56 4.97 7.86
CA GLU A 79 -10.78 5.71 7.56
C GLU A 79 -11.58 6.08 8.82
N THR A 80 -11.55 5.19 9.82
CA THR A 80 -12.28 5.43 11.06
C THR A 80 -11.49 6.24 12.09
N THR A 81 -10.20 6.47 11.83
CA THR A 81 -9.39 7.30 12.70
C THR A 81 -9.91 8.73 12.65
N PRO A 82 -10.24 9.33 13.79
CA PRO A 82 -10.70 10.73 13.79
C PRO A 82 -9.64 11.61 13.18
N GLY A 83 -10.03 12.40 12.20
CA GLY A 83 -9.14 13.35 11.56
C GLY A 83 -8.89 14.53 12.47
N ASP A 84 -7.97 14.40 13.33
CA ASP A 84 -7.64 15.47 14.28
C ASP A 84 -6.67 16.47 13.69
#